data_6096002b998aad2a66f76a0d860d23e5
#
_entry.id   6096002b998aad2a66f76a0d860d23e5
#
_cell.length_a   1.000
_cell.length_b   1.000
_cell.length_c   1.000
_cell.angle_alpha   90.00
_cell.angle_beta   90.00
_cell.angle_gamma   90.00
#
_symmetry.space_group_name_H-M   'P 1'
#
loop_
_entity.id
_entity.type
_entity.pdbx_description
1 polymer ?
#
loop_
_entity_poly.entity_id
_entity_poly.type
_entity_poly.pdbx_seq_one_letter_code
_entity_poly.pdbx_strand_id
1 'polypeptide(L)'
;MKKLVRLALLATVAAAFAGCASGPRTAMLTFDSNPAGATIYEGGKSLGIAPVTRTYEFAPNVNSIATPEVTAVWTSGAKATYWTNLTVNADLAATIERPTSTPGLDKDIAAAKPLLEERAREAERVKEDNMRTTARMSARCRDQQAKGNVATADC
;
A
#
# COMPACT_ATOMS: atom_id res chain seq x y z
N MET A 1 -63.23 -5.19 -0.68
CA MET A 1 -62.30 -4.39 0.13
C MET A 1 -61.09 -5.15 0.73
N LYS A 2 -61.13 -6.47 0.89
CA LYS A 2 -59.99 -7.25 1.48
C LYS A 2 -58.82 -7.54 0.54
N LYS A 3 -59.01 -7.41 -0.79
CA LYS A 3 -57.97 -7.72 -1.80
C LYS A 3 -57.06 -6.51 -2.15
N LEU A 4 -57.53 -5.29 -1.89
CA LEU A 4 -56.72 -4.07 -2.15
C LEU A 4 -55.70 -3.76 -1.06
N VAL A 5 -55.95 -4.22 0.19
CA VAL A 5 -55.03 -4.00 1.34
C VAL A 5 -53.78 -4.90 1.24
N ARG A 6 -53.89 -6.07 0.57
CA ARG A 6 -52.73 -6.98 0.42
C ARG A 6 -51.74 -6.55 -0.66
N LEU A 7 -52.15 -5.73 -1.61
CA LEU A 7 -51.21 -5.21 -2.66
C LEU A 7 -50.36 -4.02 -2.16
N ALA A 8 -50.89 -3.27 -1.19
CA ALA A 8 -50.16 -2.10 -0.64
C ALA A 8 -49.01 -2.49 0.31
N LEU A 9 -49.06 -3.70 0.90
CA LEU A 9 -48.03 -4.15 1.84
C LEU A 9 -46.78 -4.72 1.18
N LEU A 10 -46.84 -5.10 -0.10
CA LEU A 10 -45.72 -5.67 -0.84
C LEU A 10 -44.81 -4.63 -1.51
N ALA A 11 -45.29 -3.38 -1.63
CA ALA A 11 -44.52 -2.32 -2.28
C ALA A 11 -43.53 -1.57 -1.35
N THR A 12 -43.62 -1.76 -0.03
CA THR A 12 -42.81 -1.01 0.96
C THR A 12 -41.50 -1.69 1.36
N VAL A 13 -41.24 -2.96 0.96
CA VAL A 13 -40.04 -3.70 1.36
C VAL A 13 -38.88 -3.54 0.38
N ALA A 14 -39.10 -3.03 -0.84
CA ALA A 14 -38.07 -2.95 -1.88
C ALA A 14 -37.16 -1.70 -1.81
N ALA A 15 -37.42 -0.74 -0.91
CA ALA A 15 -36.68 0.53 -0.84
C ALA A 15 -35.48 0.52 0.14
N ALA A 16 -35.22 -0.57 0.84
CA ALA A 16 -34.25 -0.59 1.95
C ALA A 16 -32.82 -1.02 1.58
N PHE A 17 -32.51 -1.33 0.29
CA PHE A 17 -31.19 -1.84 -0.11
C PHE A 17 -30.36 -0.90 -1.00
N ALA A 18 -30.75 0.36 -1.15
CA ALA A 18 -29.91 1.35 -1.81
C ALA A 18 -28.91 2.01 -0.84
N GLY A 19 -28.32 1.25 0.04
CA GLY A 19 -27.12 1.65 0.76
C GLY A 19 -25.95 1.54 -0.22
N CYS A 20 -25.54 2.64 -0.87
CA CYS A 20 -24.24 2.73 -1.51
C CYS A 20 -23.19 2.48 -0.42
N ALA A 21 -22.67 1.26 -0.36
CA ALA A 21 -21.48 0.96 0.42
C ALA A 21 -20.32 1.71 -0.26
N SER A 22 -20.13 2.98 0.09
CA SER A 22 -18.88 3.67 -0.21
C SER A 22 -17.77 2.89 0.49
N GLY A 23 -16.82 2.37 -0.27
CA GLY A 23 -15.67 1.66 0.27
C GLY A 23 -14.91 2.50 1.31
N PRO A 24 -14.01 1.89 2.07
CA PRO A 24 -13.25 2.59 3.09
C PRO A 24 -12.48 3.76 2.45
N ARG A 25 -12.62 4.93 3.04
CA ARG A 25 -11.90 6.13 2.62
C ARG A 25 -10.52 6.11 3.27
N THR A 26 -9.56 5.54 2.59
CA THR A 26 -8.20 5.34 3.11
C THR A 26 -7.16 5.85 2.13
N ALA A 27 -5.94 6.07 2.61
CA ALA A 27 -4.73 6.20 1.81
C ALA A 27 -3.56 5.57 2.55
N MET A 28 -2.56 5.10 1.82
CA MET A 28 -1.36 4.51 2.37
C MET A 28 -0.18 5.45 2.21
N LEU A 29 0.64 5.54 3.28
CA LEU A 29 1.91 6.24 3.24
C LEU A 29 3.02 5.26 3.63
N THR A 30 3.96 5.07 2.71
CA THR A 30 5.15 4.25 2.94
C THR A 30 6.32 5.17 3.29
N PHE A 31 6.91 4.96 4.44
CA PHE A 31 8.12 5.65 4.90
C PHE A 31 9.33 4.78 4.58
N ASP A 32 10.20 5.23 3.71
CA ASP A 32 11.53 4.68 3.50
C ASP A 32 12.60 5.61 4.09
N SER A 33 13.86 5.20 4.11
CA SER A 33 14.97 5.96 4.65
C SER A 33 16.23 5.89 3.79
N ASN A 34 16.99 6.97 3.76
CA ASN A 34 18.29 7.03 3.11
C ASN A 34 19.37 7.56 4.07
N PRO A 35 20.40 6.76 4.44
CA PRO A 35 20.60 5.33 4.13
C PRO A 35 19.44 4.43 4.60
N ALA A 36 19.27 3.28 3.94
CA ALA A 36 18.23 2.33 4.30
C ALA A 36 18.39 1.80 5.74
N GLY A 37 17.27 1.37 6.35
CA GLY A 37 17.31 0.66 7.64
C GLY A 37 17.13 1.54 8.86
N ALA A 38 16.69 2.80 8.73
CA ALA A 38 16.27 3.56 9.90
C ALA A 38 15.03 2.92 10.54
N THR A 39 14.95 2.96 11.87
CA THR A 39 13.73 2.59 12.59
C THR A 39 12.79 3.79 12.62
N ILE A 40 11.55 3.58 12.20
CA ILE A 40 10.54 4.64 12.16
C ILE A 40 9.72 4.61 13.45
N TYR A 41 9.55 5.77 14.06
CA TYR A 41 8.76 5.98 15.27
C TYR A 41 7.63 6.97 15.02
N GLU A 42 6.46 6.72 15.60
CA GLU A 42 5.31 7.63 15.64
C GLU A 42 4.86 7.78 17.10
N GLY A 43 4.85 9.01 17.63
CA GLY A 43 4.48 9.24 19.03
C GLY A 43 5.32 8.46 20.06
N GLY A 44 6.59 8.18 19.73
CA GLY A 44 7.49 7.38 20.60
C GLY A 44 7.34 5.86 20.45
N LYS A 45 6.34 5.37 19.70
CA LYS A 45 6.16 3.93 19.41
C LYS A 45 6.90 3.57 18.12
N SER A 46 7.70 2.49 18.15
CA SER A 46 8.32 1.95 16.95
C SER A 46 7.26 1.35 16.01
N LEU A 47 7.33 1.74 14.74
CA LEU A 47 6.54 1.17 13.64
C LEU A 47 7.30 0.05 12.92
N GLY A 48 8.63 -0.01 13.06
CA GLY A 48 9.51 -0.98 12.42
C GLY A 48 10.68 -0.34 11.69
N ILE A 49 11.46 -1.18 10.98
CA ILE A 49 12.58 -0.74 10.14
C ILE A 49 12.04 -0.36 8.76
N ALA A 50 12.46 0.80 8.23
CA ALA A 50 12.07 1.27 6.90
C ALA A 50 12.44 0.25 5.79
N PRO A 51 11.52 0.03 4.80
CA PRO A 51 10.26 0.71 4.58
C PRO A 51 9.13 0.23 5.48
N VAL A 52 8.30 1.17 5.94
CA VAL A 52 7.10 0.89 6.76
C VAL A 52 5.90 1.57 6.12
N THR A 53 4.84 0.81 5.90
CA THR A 53 3.58 1.35 5.35
C THR A 53 2.54 1.53 6.45
N ARG A 54 1.91 2.72 6.45
CA ARG A 54 0.79 3.07 7.34
C ARG A 54 -0.44 3.35 6.50
N THR A 55 -1.58 2.82 6.93
CA THR A 55 -2.89 3.14 6.39
C THR A 55 -3.54 4.20 7.27
N TYR A 56 -4.04 5.25 6.65
CA TYR A 56 -4.76 6.36 7.28
C TYR A 56 -6.21 6.33 6.84
N GLU A 57 -7.12 6.43 7.80
CA GLU A 57 -8.56 6.49 7.55
C GLU A 57 -9.03 7.94 7.51
N PHE A 58 -9.97 8.22 6.63
CA PHE A 58 -10.52 9.56 6.44
C PHE A 58 -11.97 9.59 6.90
N ALA A 59 -12.31 10.57 7.73
CA ALA A 59 -13.69 10.83 8.10
C ALA A 59 -14.54 11.17 6.85
N PRO A 60 -15.86 10.97 6.89
CA PRO A 60 -16.76 11.41 5.82
C PRO A 60 -16.52 12.89 5.49
N ASN A 61 -16.46 13.23 4.19
CA ASN A 61 -16.24 14.59 3.68
C ASN A 61 -14.85 15.20 3.95
N VAL A 62 -13.91 14.47 4.53
CA VAL A 62 -12.50 14.87 4.66
C VAL A 62 -11.72 14.32 3.48
N ASN A 63 -11.13 15.17 2.66
CA ASN A 63 -10.37 14.75 1.47
C ASN A 63 -8.85 14.82 1.65
N SER A 64 -8.36 15.50 2.69
CA SER A 64 -6.94 15.57 3.02
C SER A 64 -6.76 15.68 4.53
N ILE A 65 -5.70 15.06 5.05
CA ILE A 65 -5.29 15.11 6.45
C ILE A 65 -3.80 15.42 6.53
N ALA A 66 -3.38 16.16 7.57
CA ALA A 66 -1.98 16.19 7.96
C ALA A 66 -1.64 14.89 8.70
N THR A 67 -0.61 14.18 8.27
CA THR A 67 -0.17 12.97 8.96
C THR A 67 0.46 13.31 10.30
N PRO A 68 0.40 12.42 11.31
CA PRO A 68 1.24 12.52 12.47
C PRO A 68 2.72 12.57 12.06
N GLU A 69 3.53 13.34 12.82
CA GLU A 69 4.96 13.37 12.59
C GLU A 69 5.59 12.03 12.99
N VAL A 70 6.44 11.51 12.11
CA VAL A 70 7.26 10.34 12.37
C VAL A 70 8.72 10.75 12.53
N THR A 71 9.48 9.97 13.30
CA THR A 71 10.93 10.14 13.48
C THR A 71 11.64 8.90 12.95
N ALA A 72 12.51 9.08 11.98
CA ALA A 72 13.46 8.06 11.53
C ALA A 72 14.72 8.13 12.43
N VAL A 73 15.16 6.98 12.92
CA VAL A 73 16.35 6.85 13.79
C VAL A 73 17.29 5.82 13.19
N TRP A 74 18.49 6.24 12.80
CA TRP A 74 19.53 5.38 12.25
C TRP A 74 20.39 4.73 13.34
N THR A 75 21.15 3.71 12.96
CA THR A 75 22.05 2.96 13.86
C THR A 75 23.13 3.84 14.51
N SER A 76 23.53 4.94 13.89
CA SER A 76 24.44 5.94 14.46
C SER A 76 23.79 6.78 15.57
N GLY A 77 22.45 6.75 15.69
CA GLY A 77 21.67 7.65 16.52
C GLY A 77 21.23 8.93 15.82
N ALA A 78 21.58 9.12 14.54
CA ALA A 78 21.07 10.22 13.74
C ALA A 78 19.53 10.14 13.65
N LYS A 79 18.87 11.31 13.64
CA LYS A 79 17.41 11.42 13.62
C LYS A 79 16.96 12.43 12.58
N ALA A 80 15.84 12.12 11.91
CA ALA A 80 15.11 13.07 11.08
C ALA A 80 13.61 12.89 11.28
N THR A 81 12.84 13.94 11.15
CA THR A 81 11.38 13.91 11.24
C THR A 81 10.75 14.12 9.88
N TYR A 82 9.55 13.60 9.71
CA TYR A 82 8.77 13.76 8.50
C TYR A 82 7.27 13.79 8.80
N TRP A 83 6.57 14.64 8.10
CA TRP A 83 5.10 14.66 8.01
C TRP A 83 4.68 15.20 6.64
N THR A 84 3.45 14.95 6.24
CA THR A 84 2.92 15.45 4.97
C THR A 84 1.39 15.59 5.02
N ASN A 85 0.84 16.28 4.04
CA ASN A 85 -0.60 16.23 3.77
C ASN A 85 -0.89 15.04 2.85
N LEU A 86 -1.77 14.14 3.31
CA LEU A 86 -2.18 12.94 2.59
C LEU A 86 -3.61 13.12 2.06
N THR A 87 -3.81 12.84 0.79
CA THR A 87 -5.12 12.94 0.13
C THR A 87 -5.79 11.55 0.11
N VAL A 88 -7.10 11.52 0.30
CA VAL A 88 -7.89 10.28 0.27
C VAL A 88 -7.69 9.54 -1.06
N ASN A 89 -7.57 8.22 -0.99
CA ASN A 89 -7.33 7.31 -2.13
C ASN A 89 -6.03 7.59 -2.92
N ALA A 90 -5.09 8.36 -2.35
CA ALA A 90 -3.78 8.61 -2.93
C ALA A 90 -2.71 7.93 -2.08
N ASP A 91 -2.10 6.87 -2.61
CA ASP A 91 -0.98 6.23 -1.95
C ASP A 91 0.30 7.02 -2.25
N LEU A 92 1.12 7.22 -1.21
CA LEU A 92 2.34 7.99 -1.27
C LEU A 92 3.51 7.19 -0.71
N ALA A 93 4.69 7.34 -1.30
CA ALA A 93 5.96 6.89 -0.74
C ALA A 93 6.85 8.11 -0.46
N ALA A 94 7.43 8.15 0.74
CA ALA A 94 8.32 9.21 1.18
C ALA A 94 9.64 8.61 1.65
N THR A 95 10.76 9.13 1.15
CA THR A 95 12.10 8.79 1.63
C THR A 95 12.56 9.85 2.62
N ILE A 96 12.86 9.43 3.85
CA ILE A 96 13.36 10.30 4.90
C ILE A 96 14.89 10.32 4.79
N GLU A 97 15.44 11.50 4.49
CA GLU A 97 16.88 11.69 4.34
C GLU A 97 17.54 11.87 5.70
N ARG A 98 18.65 11.17 5.89
CA ARG A 98 19.50 11.36 7.08
C ARG A 98 20.18 12.74 7.05
N PRO A 99 20.19 13.48 8.18
CA PRO A 99 20.91 14.74 8.24
C PRO A 99 22.42 14.56 7.98
N THR A 100 22.96 15.30 7.04
CA THR A 100 24.39 15.22 6.65
C THR A 100 25.34 15.73 7.74
N SER A 101 24.86 16.63 8.58
CA SER A 101 25.64 17.23 9.69
C SER A 101 25.85 16.29 10.88
N THR A 102 25.12 15.16 10.95
CA THR A 102 25.24 14.23 12.09
C THR A 102 26.37 13.23 11.81
N PRO A 103 27.28 12.98 12.78
CA PRO A 103 28.38 12.01 12.63
C PRO A 103 27.84 10.57 12.46
N GLY A 104 28.70 9.67 11.94
CA GLY A 104 28.42 8.23 11.90
C GLY A 104 27.70 7.78 10.62
N LEU A 105 27.78 8.53 9.52
CA LEU A 105 27.25 8.13 8.23
C LEU A 105 27.79 6.77 7.75
N ASP A 106 29.10 6.52 7.93
CA ASP A 106 29.71 5.24 7.53
C ASP A 106 29.09 4.06 8.27
N LYS A 107 28.74 4.24 9.55
CA LYS A 107 28.05 3.21 10.34
C LYS A 107 26.65 2.92 9.78
N ASP A 108 25.93 3.95 9.37
CA ASP A 108 24.59 3.80 8.83
C ASP A 108 24.62 3.18 7.44
N ILE A 109 25.58 3.54 6.59
CA ILE A 109 25.81 2.89 5.28
C ILE A 109 26.17 1.43 5.46
N ALA A 110 27.06 1.09 6.41
CA ALA A 110 27.42 -0.29 6.68
C ALA A 110 26.22 -1.12 7.16
N ALA A 111 25.34 -0.55 7.98
CA ALA A 111 24.11 -1.18 8.43
C ALA A 111 23.07 -1.35 7.30
N ALA A 112 23.03 -0.41 6.35
CA ALA A 112 22.12 -0.46 5.21
C ALA A 112 22.48 -1.56 4.19
N LYS A 113 23.78 -1.88 4.04
CA LYS A 113 24.27 -2.80 2.99
C LYS A 113 23.58 -4.16 2.98
N PRO A 114 23.49 -4.93 4.08
CA PRO A 114 22.83 -6.24 4.08
C PRO A 114 21.34 -6.14 3.73
N LEU A 115 20.66 -5.08 4.16
CA LEU A 115 19.24 -4.84 3.84
C LEU A 115 19.02 -4.58 2.35
N LEU A 116 19.90 -3.81 1.73
CA LEU A 116 19.85 -3.54 0.28
C LEU A 116 20.14 -4.80 -0.54
N GLU A 117 21.10 -5.63 -0.10
CA GLU A 117 21.39 -6.91 -0.74
C GLU A 117 20.21 -7.89 -0.63
N GLU A 118 19.53 -7.93 0.51
CA GLU A 118 18.33 -8.75 0.70
C GLU A 118 17.19 -8.27 -0.21
N ARG A 119 16.93 -6.97 -0.25
CA ARG A 119 15.92 -6.39 -1.15
C ARG A 119 16.22 -6.68 -2.62
N ALA A 120 17.48 -6.60 -3.02
CA ALA A 120 17.90 -6.91 -4.39
C ALA A 120 17.62 -8.39 -4.74
N ARG A 121 17.96 -9.33 -3.83
CA ARG A 121 17.65 -10.76 -4.01
C ARG A 121 16.15 -11.03 -4.07
N GLU A 122 15.36 -10.36 -3.24
CA GLU A 122 13.91 -10.50 -3.27
C GLU A 122 13.31 -9.98 -4.58
N ALA A 123 13.76 -8.80 -5.03
CA ALA A 123 13.33 -8.22 -6.30
C ALA A 123 13.63 -9.13 -7.49
N GLU A 124 14.77 -9.83 -7.49
CA GLU A 124 15.13 -10.79 -8.53
C GLU A 124 14.24 -12.04 -8.49
N ARG A 125 13.96 -12.58 -7.29
CA ARG A 125 13.00 -13.70 -7.13
C ARG A 125 11.60 -13.35 -7.65
N VAL A 126 11.11 -12.15 -7.30
CA VAL A 126 9.79 -11.68 -7.78
C VAL A 126 9.78 -11.56 -9.31
N LYS A 127 10.85 -11.05 -9.92
CA LYS A 127 10.96 -10.99 -11.39
C LYS A 127 10.91 -12.39 -12.02
N GLU A 128 11.67 -13.34 -11.49
CA GLU A 128 11.65 -14.72 -11.99
C GLU A 128 10.27 -15.37 -11.87
N ASP A 129 9.59 -15.19 -10.73
CA ASP A 129 8.26 -15.73 -10.52
C ASP A 129 7.22 -15.10 -11.44
N ASN A 130 7.31 -13.79 -11.66
CA ASN A 130 6.45 -13.09 -12.61
C ASN A 130 6.69 -13.57 -14.05
N MET A 131 7.94 -13.76 -14.47
CA MET A 131 8.27 -14.31 -15.79
C MET A 131 7.73 -15.74 -15.96
N ARG A 132 7.91 -16.60 -14.94
CA ARG A 132 7.37 -17.98 -14.95
C ARG A 132 5.85 -17.99 -15.03
N THR A 133 5.19 -17.11 -14.25
CA THR A 133 3.73 -16.98 -14.26
C THR A 133 3.22 -16.51 -15.61
N THR A 134 3.83 -15.48 -16.19
CA THR A 134 3.50 -14.97 -17.53
C THR A 134 3.70 -16.04 -18.61
N ALA A 135 4.81 -16.79 -18.56
CA ALA A 135 5.06 -17.89 -19.49
C ALA A 135 4.01 -19.01 -19.38
N ARG A 136 3.60 -19.37 -18.14
CA ARG A 136 2.52 -20.36 -17.91
C ARG A 136 1.18 -19.87 -18.44
N MET A 137 0.83 -18.60 -18.21
CA MET A 137 -0.41 -18.00 -18.71
C MET A 137 -0.42 -18.00 -20.25
N SER A 138 0.67 -17.58 -20.89
CA SER A 138 0.82 -17.57 -22.34
C SER A 138 0.74 -18.98 -22.95
N ALA A 139 1.31 -20.00 -22.27
CA ALA A 139 1.23 -21.39 -22.71
C ALA A 139 -0.20 -21.93 -22.62
N ARG A 140 -0.90 -21.67 -21.52
CA ARG A 140 -2.32 -22.04 -21.34
C ARG A 140 -3.21 -21.37 -22.38
N CYS A 141 -2.98 -20.09 -22.65
CA CYS A 141 -3.74 -19.35 -23.62
C CYS A 141 -3.58 -19.94 -25.02
N ARG A 142 -2.35 -20.25 -25.44
CA ARG A 142 -2.08 -20.94 -26.72
C ARG A 142 -2.75 -22.31 -26.82
N ASP A 143 -2.74 -23.09 -25.74
CA ASP A 143 -3.40 -24.39 -25.69
C ASP A 143 -4.92 -24.27 -25.84
N GLN A 144 -5.55 -23.27 -25.20
CA GLN A 144 -6.98 -23.02 -25.33
C GLN A 144 -7.36 -22.51 -26.72
N GLN A 145 -6.52 -21.65 -27.33
CA GLN A 145 -6.71 -21.21 -28.73
C GLN A 145 -6.64 -22.40 -29.68
N ALA A 146 -5.66 -23.29 -29.50
CA ALA A 146 -5.51 -24.51 -30.32
C ALA A 146 -6.74 -25.45 -30.22
N LYS A 147 -7.45 -25.42 -29.10
CA LYS A 147 -8.66 -26.17 -28.84
C LYS A 147 -9.94 -25.42 -29.28
N GLY A 148 -9.83 -24.22 -29.83
CA GLY A 148 -10.98 -23.40 -30.28
C GLY A 148 -11.83 -22.81 -29.14
N ASN A 149 -11.35 -22.81 -27.89
CA ASN A 149 -12.13 -22.41 -26.72
C ASN A 149 -12.06 -20.90 -26.43
N VAL A 150 -11.09 -20.18 -27.00
CA VAL A 150 -10.88 -18.74 -26.75
C VAL A 150 -10.46 -18.05 -28.04
N ALA A 151 -10.99 -16.86 -28.30
CA ALA A 151 -10.58 -16.05 -29.44
C ALA A 151 -9.15 -15.49 -29.26
N THR A 152 -8.45 -15.25 -30.36
CA THR A 152 -7.07 -14.71 -30.33
C THR A 152 -6.96 -13.35 -29.66
N ALA A 153 -8.04 -12.57 -29.63
CA ALA A 153 -8.07 -11.24 -29.01
C ALA A 153 -8.16 -11.29 -27.48
N ASP A 154 -8.53 -12.44 -26.89
CA ASP A 154 -8.75 -12.58 -25.43
C ASP A 154 -7.51 -13.13 -24.71
N CYS A 155 -6.41 -13.30 -25.41
CA CYS A 155 -5.10 -13.71 -24.91
C CYS A 155 -4.06 -12.59 -25.01
#